data_a9ce716d148e75bfcceee36ed081aca5
#
_entry.id   a9ce716d148e75bfcceee36ed081aca5
#
_cell.length_a   1.000
_cell.length_b   1.000
_cell.length_c   1.000
_cell.angle_alpha   90.00
_cell.angle_beta   90.00
_cell.angle_gamma   90.00
#
_symmetry.space_group_name_H-M   'P 1'
#
loop_
_entity.id
_entity.type
_entity.pdbx_description
1 polymer ?
#
loop_
_entity_poly.entity_id
_entity_poly.type
_entity_poly.pdbx_seq_one_letter_code
_entity_poly.pdbx_strand_id
1 'polypeptide(L)' 'MKLYRFLTDDDTPAFCHKVTAAINQGWTLHGGPTYAYDQANGVMRCGQAVVKEVEGDTYSPDLKLGEQ' A
#
# COMPACT_ATOMS: atom_id res chain seq x y z
N MET A 1 -10.86 10.19 -9.94
CA MET A 1 -11.18 8.93 -9.26
C MET A 1 -10.13 8.69 -8.17
N LYS A 2 -10.57 8.35 -6.99
CA LYS A 2 -9.68 8.11 -5.86
C LYS A 2 -9.39 6.62 -5.72
N LEU A 3 -8.11 6.26 -5.60
CA LEU A 3 -7.67 4.88 -5.48
C LEU A 3 -7.11 4.62 -4.09
N TYR A 4 -7.24 3.40 -3.62
CA TYR A 4 -6.76 2.97 -2.31
C TYR A 4 -5.95 1.68 -2.47
N ARG A 5 -4.83 1.61 -1.74
CA ARG A 5 -4.05 0.38 -1.60
C ARG A 5 -3.66 0.20 -0.14
N PHE A 6 -3.69 -1.03 0.33
CA PHE A 6 -3.11 -1.39 1.63
C PHE A 6 -1.87 -2.22 1.38
N LEU A 7 -0.70 -1.61 1.59
CA LEU A 7 0.59 -2.24 1.36
C LEU A 7 0.98 -3.02 2.60
N THR A 8 1.32 -4.28 2.43
CA THR A 8 1.75 -5.15 3.54
C THR A 8 3.00 -5.90 3.18
N ASP A 9 3.82 -6.21 4.19
CA ASP A 9 5.01 -7.04 4.04
C ASP A 9 5.54 -7.40 5.42
N ASP A 10 6.55 -8.25 5.46
CA ASP A 10 7.29 -8.53 6.67
C ASP A 10 8.08 -7.30 7.12
N ASP A 11 8.46 -7.27 8.40
CA ASP A 11 9.26 -6.18 8.96
C ASP A 11 10.71 -6.27 8.48
N THR A 12 10.91 -5.89 7.23
CA THR A 12 12.21 -5.88 6.55
C THR A 12 12.30 -4.62 5.68
N PRO A 13 13.51 -4.27 5.19
CA PRO A 13 13.64 -3.15 4.26
C PRO A 13 12.77 -3.26 3.01
N ALA A 14 12.33 -4.46 2.64
CA ALA A 14 11.44 -4.65 1.50
C ALA A 14 10.13 -3.87 1.67
N PHE A 15 9.59 -3.80 2.88
CA PHE A 15 8.39 -3.00 3.15
C PHE A 15 8.67 -1.52 2.91
N CYS A 16 9.80 -1.01 3.40
CA CYS A 16 10.17 0.39 3.20
C CYS A 16 10.32 0.73 1.72
N HIS A 17 10.92 -0.15 0.95
CA HIS A 17 11.07 0.05 -0.49
C HIS A 17 9.71 0.03 -1.20
N LYS A 18 8.81 -0.85 -0.79
CA LYS A 18 7.46 -0.92 -1.33
C LYS A 18 6.69 0.38 -1.13
N VAL A 19 6.72 0.92 0.09
CA VAL A 19 6.05 2.17 0.42
C VAL A 19 6.71 3.33 -0.32
N THR A 20 8.04 3.39 -0.34
CA THR A 20 8.79 4.44 -1.04
C THR A 20 8.45 4.45 -2.53
N ALA A 21 8.39 3.29 -3.17
CA ALA A 21 8.00 3.20 -4.57
C ALA A 21 6.60 3.76 -4.81
N ALA A 22 5.66 3.46 -3.93
CA ALA A 22 4.30 3.99 -4.06
C ALA A 22 4.30 5.52 -3.94
N ILE A 23 5.01 6.08 -2.96
CA ILE A 23 5.10 7.53 -2.78
C ILE A 23 5.67 8.19 -4.03
N ASN A 24 6.70 7.59 -4.63
CA ASN A 24 7.32 8.14 -5.84
C ASN A 24 6.43 8.03 -7.07
N GLN A 25 5.41 7.19 -7.03
CA GLN A 25 4.41 7.09 -8.09
C GLN A 25 3.21 8.02 -7.85
N GLY A 26 3.27 8.85 -6.82
CA GLY A 26 2.22 9.82 -6.53
C GLY A 26 1.21 9.38 -5.47
N TRP A 27 1.42 8.24 -4.83
CA TRP A 27 0.55 7.82 -3.74
C TRP A 27 0.89 8.60 -2.47
N THR A 28 -0.15 8.88 -1.68
CA THR A 28 -0.03 9.61 -0.41
C THR A 28 -0.36 8.68 0.74
N LEU A 29 0.39 8.79 1.83
CA LEU A 29 0.12 8.00 3.03
C LEU A 29 -1.24 8.38 3.60
N HIS A 30 -2.04 7.38 3.98
CA HIS A 30 -3.35 7.57 4.59
C HIS A 30 -3.36 6.91 5.96
N GLY A 31 -3.37 7.73 7.01
CA GLY A 31 -3.30 7.23 8.38
C GLY A 31 -1.93 6.73 8.76
N GLY A 32 -1.83 6.16 9.96
CA GLY A 32 -0.59 5.60 10.46
C GLY A 32 -0.34 4.17 9.97
N PRO A 33 0.89 3.68 10.13
CA PRO A 33 1.20 2.30 9.80
C PRO A 33 0.57 1.33 10.80
N THR A 34 0.42 0.09 10.38
CA THR A 34 0.02 -1.01 11.26
C THR A 34 1.21 -1.96 11.46
N TYR A 35 1.23 -2.60 12.62
CA TYR A 35 2.33 -3.47 13.00
C TYR A 35 1.79 -4.57 13.91
N ALA A 36 1.84 -5.82 13.46
CA ALA A 36 1.27 -6.93 14.19
C ALA A 36 2.10 -8.19 14.01
N TYR A 37 2.08 -9.06 15.03
CA TYR A 37 2.79 -10.33 14.98
C TYR A 37 1.97 -11.38 14.25
N ASP A 38 2.58 -12.03 13.25
CA ASP A 38 2.01 -13.16 12.54
C ASP A 38 2.50 -14.44 13.21
N GLN A 39 1.66 -15.03 14.04
CA GLN A 39 1.99 -16.20 14.82
C GLN A 39 2.23 -17.44 13.96
N ALA A 40 1.51 -17.55 12.85
CA ALA A 40 1.62 -18.70 11.96
C ALA A 40 2.98 -18.76 11.27
N ASN A 41 3.56 -17.61 10.94
CA ASN A 41 4.85 -17.52 10.24
C ASN A 41 5.99 -17.05 11.14
N GLY A 42 5.70 -16.68 12.39
CA GLY A 42 6.73 -16.25 13.33
C GLY A 42 7.41 -14.94 12.96
N VAL A 43 6.71 -14.02 12.32
CA VAL A 43 7.28 -12.75 11.84
C VAL A 43 6.36 -11.59 12.21
N MET A 44 6.94 -10.39 12.29
CA MET A 44 6.16 -9.16 12.39
C MET A 44 5.69 -8.74 10.99
N ARG A 45 4.42 -8.34 10.91
CA ARG A 45 3.82 -7.88 9.66
C ARG A 45 3.56 -6.39 9.73
N CYS A 46 3.91 -5.68 8.67
CA CYS A 46 3.72 -4.25 8.55
C CYS A 46 2.65 -3.94 7.51
N GLY A 47 1.93 -2.84 7.72
CA GLY A 47 0.93 -2.37 6.76
C GLY A 47 0.87 -0.87 6.72
N GLN A 48 0.59 -0.32 5.57
CA GLN A 48 0.41 1.12 5.38
C GLN A 48 -0.59 1.36 4.26
N ALA A 49 -1.66 2.09 4.58
CA ALA A 49 -2.64 2.51 3.58
C ALA A 49 -2.10 3.69 2.78
N VAL A 50 -2.33 3.67 1.49
CA VAL A 50 -1.99 4.79 0.60
C VAL A 50 -3.16 5.08 -0.32
N VAL A 51 -3.33 6.34 -0.69
CA VAL A 51 -4.38 6.80 -1.57
C VAL A 51 -3.80 7.64 -2.69
N LYS A 52 -4.49 7.67 -3.82
CA LYS A 52 -4.07 8.44 -4.98
C LYS A 52 -5.29 8.95 -5.73
N GLU A 53 -5.25 10.19 -6.17
CA GLU A 53 -6.26 10.74 -7.07
C GLU A 53 -5.77 10.64 -8.50
N VAL A 54 -6.55 10.03 -9.38
CA VAL A 54 -6.23 9.91 -10.80
C VAL A 54 -7.40 10.42 -11.62
N GLU A 55 -7.13 10.83 -12.85
CA GLU A 55 -8.19 11.24 -13.77
C GLU A 55 -9.00 10.03 -14.17
N GLY A 56 -10.32 10.23 -14.30
CA GLY A 56 -11.27 9.20 -14.69
C GLY A 56 -12.45 9.18 -13.76
N ASP A 57 -13.59 8.82 -14.29
CA ASP A 57 -14.87 8.86 -13.57
C ASP A 57 -15.38 7.50 -13.16
N THR A 58 -14.82 6.44 -13.73
CA THR A 58 -15.38 5.10 -13.56
C THR A 58 -14.34 4.15 -13.03
N TYR A 59 -14.61 3.61 -11.86
CA TYR A 59 -13.84 2.52 -11.29
C TYR A 59 -14.23 1.20 -11.97
N SER A 60 -13.24 0.34 -12.21
CA SER A 60 -13.45 -1.03 -12.66
C SER A 60 -12.64 -1.99 -11.80
N PRO A 61 -13.22 -3.14 -11.41
CA PRO A 61 -12.45 -4.16 -10.68
C PRO A 61 -11.25 -4.71 -11.45
N ASP A 62 -11.21 -4.51 -12.75
CA ASP A 62 -10.09 -4.96 -13.58
C ASP A 62 -8.91 -4.00 -13.56
N LEU A 63 -9.07 -2.84 -12.94
CA LEU A 63 -8.01 -1.85 -12.82
C LEU A 63 -6.88 -2.41 -11.95
N LYS A 64 -5.65 -2.36 -12.47
CA LYS A 64 -4.46 -2.82 -11.72
C LYS A 64 -3.92 -1.67 -10.88
N LEU A 65 -4.24 -1.67 -9.60
CA LEU A 65 -3.87 -0.59 -8.69
C LEU A 65 -2.35 -0.43 -8.57
N GLY A 66 -1.60 -1.51 -8.63
CA GLY A 66 -0.14 -1.45 -8.55
C GLY A 66 0.53 -0.78 -9.75
N GLU A 67 -0.21 -0.57 -10.83
CA GLU A 67 0.31 0.07 -12.05
C GLU A 67 -0.13 1.53 -12.17
N GLN A 68 -0.84 2.04 -11.18
CA GLN A 68 -1.27 3.43 -11.17
C GLN A 68 -0.22 4.32 -10.47
#